data_976092ca0dfd3d88f06fda15ac293a8f
#
_entry.id   976092ca0dfd3d88f06fda15ac293a8f
#
_cell.length_a   1.000
_cell.length_b   1.000
_cell.length_c   1.000
_cell.angle_alpha   90.00
_cell.angle_beta   90.00
_cell.angle_gamma   90.00
#
_symmetry.space_group_name_H-M   'P 1'
#
loop_
_entity.id
_entity.type
_entity.pdbx_description
1 polymer ?
#
loop_
_entity_poly.entity_id
_entity_poly.type
_entity_poly.pdbx_seq_one_letter_code
_entity_poly.pdbx_strand_id
1 'polypeptide(L)'
;MPQKTFSAKGEGKIDSAEIERLYIDGCKFLATDDIEKAVNAFGDILKVDPNNTASMFQLSTIYFKYGQLGDAQNYIKNAVALEPKNIYYQLLYADILSYSASFDKAAEVYENILKDQAFSEEVYYRLAYSYEKAGKKEDAIKTMQRLLALEGENESVLFELQRLYAMNDQPDKAIEALLKLIEIDPYNSGYLRYLSEYYERAGQPELAQQTFDKLLLTDSSNVDLQFRKASFQKKAGDENAYFNTMHKAFANGLGNIDTKIFYLVLFVDSLDKPNFKLKDTVLTWTKLLVEAHPEDAKSFAMRGDFLFYSGELRSAAAAYNKSLNIRSDIYDVWIKMFYIYSDLREFDSLKNVTNSAIELYPNQPLGYYFNGVALNNINDADAAIKTLKRGLPLTVSNTQLRADIFTELGNAYNDVKNYVESDKAFENSLQLNPDNPFTLNNYAYFLSVRNENLERAAEMSAASIKLVPDNASLEDTYAWILYKQKKYKDAKLWMEKALAHGGKDSGTVLEHYGDILYQLGDKDQAVEYWIKAKAAGDASDLIDKKINDKTLYE
;
A
#
# COMPACT_ATOMS: atom_id res chain seq x y z
N MET A 1 -55.47 -20.09 -1.56
CA MET A 1 -55.93 -21.48 -1.40
C MET A 1 -57.12 -21.50 -0.47
N PRO A 2 -58.18 -22.28 -0.67
CA PRO A 2 -59.48 -22.06 -0.06
C PRO A 2 -59.51 -22.45 1.42
N GLN A 3 -60.06 -21.55 2.22
CA GLN A 3 -60.45 -21.82 3.59
C GLN A 3 -61.50 -22.94 3.64
N LYS A 4 -61.16 -24.07 4.24
CA LYS A 4 -62.18 -25.04 4.70
C LYS A 4 -62.70 -24.60 6.04
N THR A 5 -63.88 -24.05 6.03
CA THR A 5 -64.70 -23.85 7.22
C THR A 5 -65.03 -25.19 7.88
N PHE A 6 -64.45 -25.43 9.05
CA PHE A 6 -64.88 -26.53 9.90
C PHE A 6 -66.05 -26.03 10.74
N SER A 7 -67.15 -26.72 10.61
CA SER A 7 -68.41 -26.53 11.39
C SER A 7 -68.15 -26.89 12.83
N ALA A 8 -68.49 -25.98 13.74
CA ALA A 8 -68.58 -26.29 15.19
C ALA A 8 -69.63 -27.38 15.46
N LYS A 9 -69.17 -28.51 15.98
CA LYS A 9 -70.03 -29.50 16.63
C LYS A 9 -69.36 -29.94 17.92
N GLY A 10 -70.00 -29.66 19.01
CA GLY A 10 -69.92 -30.45 20.27
C GLY A 10 -68.79 -29.98 21.21
N GLU A 11 -69.17 -29.46 22.38
CA GLU A 11 -68.34 -29.41 23.57
C GLU A 11 -68.03 -30.88 24.01
N GLY A 12 -67.11 -31.53 23.29
CA GLY A 12 -66.48 -32.75 23.70
C GLY A 12 -65.24 -32.43 24.51
N LYS A 13 -65.09 -32.88 25.72
CA LYS A 13 -63.79 -32.96 26.41
C LYS A 13 -62.83 -33.63 25.47
N ILE A 14 -61.85 -32.85 25.00
CA ILE A 14 -60.80 -33.37 24.11
C ILE A 14 -59.99 -34.35 24.90
N ASP A 15 -59.88 -35.57 24.36
CA ASP A 15 -59.14 -36.65 24.94
C ASP A 15 -57.67 -36.29 25.08
N SER A 16 -57.13 -36.32 26.30
CA SER A 16 -55.69 -36.11 26.59
C SER A 16 -54.79 -36.94 25.66
N ALA A 17 -55.27 -38.11 25.23
CA ALA A 17 -54.60 -39.00 24.30
C ALA A 17 -54.46 -38.39 22.88
N GLU A 18 -55.42 -37.58 22.45
CA GLU A 18 -55.34 -36.93 21.14
C GLU A 18 -54.34 -35.77 21.14
N ILE A 19 -54.26 -34.99 22.21
CA ILE A 19 -53.22 -33.93 22.40
C ILE A 19 -51.85 -34.58 22.43
N GLU A 20 -51.65 -35.65 23.16
CA GLU A 20 -50.38 -36.37 23.24
C GLU A 20 -49.94 -36.92 21.86
N ARG A 21 -50.86 -37.49 21.10
CA ARG A 21 -50.62 -37.99 19.76
C ARG A 21 -50.18 -36.86 18.82
N LEU A 22 -50.91 -35.73 18.81
CA LEU A 22 -50.53 -34.54 17.98
C LEU A 22 -49.18 -33.96 18.37
N TYR A 23 -48.84 -33.96 19.66
CA TYR A 23 -47.53 -33.49 20.13
C TYR A 23 -46.40 -34.41 19.66
N ILE A 24 -46.59 -35.75 19.77
CA ILE A 24 -45.63 -36.72 19.27
C ILE A 24 -45.46 -36.60 17.74
N ASP A 25 -46.53 -36.41 16.99
CA ASP A 25 -46.45 -36.22 15.53
C ASP A 25 -45.75 -34.90 15.17
N GLY A 26 -46.01 -33.81 15.89
CA GLY A 26 -45.29 -32.57 15.77
C GLY A 26 -43.76 -32.72 15.98
N CYS A 27 -43.37 -33.47 17.03
CA CYS A 27 -41.98 -33.80 17.31
C CYS A 27 -41.33 -34.64 16.20
N LYS A 28 -42.07 -35.63 15.63
CA LYS A 28 -41.58 -36.41 14.48
C LYS A 28 -41.39 -35.56 13.24
N PHE A 29 -42.30 -34.62 12.95
CA PHE A 29 -42.15 -33.69 11.84
C PHE A 29 -40.94 -32.79 12.02
N LEU A 30 -40.64 -32.33 13.24
CA LEU A 30 -39.40 -31.61 13.53
C LEU A 30 -38.15 -32.47 13.27
N ALA A 31 -38.19 -33.73 13.68
CA ALA A 31 -37.07 -34.66 13.49
C ALA A 31 -36.83 -35.00 12.01
N THR A 32 -37.85 -34.85 11.15
CA THR A 32 -37.75 -35.05 9.69
C THR A 32 -37.67 -33.75 8.90
N ASP A 33 -37.46 -32.62 9.58
CA ASP A 33 -37.36 -31.26 9.01
C ASP A 33 -38.63 -30.80 8.22
N ASP A 34 -39.78 -31.41 8.50
CA ASP A 34 -41.09 -31.02 7.94
C ASP A 34 -41.74 -29.94 8.82
N ILE A 35 -41.15 -28.73 8.73
CA ILE A 35 -41.45 -27.60 9.62
C ILE A 35 -42.90 -27.16 9.51
N GLU A 36 -43.48 -27.13 8.32
CA GLU A 36 -44.86 -26.70 8.11
C GLU A 36 -45.85 -27.61 8.84
N LYS A 37 -45.66 -28.95 8.76
CA LYS A 37 -46.50 -29.90 9.48
C LYS A 37 -46.28 -29.84 10.98
N ALA A 38 -45.03 -29.60 11.43
CA ALA A 38 -44.76 -29.44 12.86
C ALA A 38 -45.49 -28.22 13.44
N VAL A 39 -45.40 -27.05 12.76
CA VAL A 39 -46.13 -25.83 13.17
C VAL A 39 -47.64 -26.06 13.19
N ASN A 40 -48.17 -26.72 12.17
CA ASN A 40 -49.61 -27.04 12.13
C ASN A 40 -50.01 -27.96 13.27
N ALA A 41 -49.27 -29.02 13.57
CA ALA A 41 -49.57 -29.96 14.65
C ALA A 41 -49.60 -29.29 16.04
N PHE A 42 -48.54 -28.49 16.36
CA PHE A 42 -48.52 -27.75 17.63
C PHE A 42 -49.57 -26.63 17.66
N GLY A 43 -49.85 -25.98 16.54
CA GLY A 43 -50.92 -24.99 16.42
C GLY A 43 -52.31 -25.56 16.60
N ASP A 44 -52.56 -26.79 16.11
CA ASP A 44 -53.84 -27.49 16.31
C ASP A 44 -54.07 -27.86 17.79
N ILE A 45 -53.02 -28.23 18.51
CA ILE A 45 -53.09 -28.42 19.97
C ILE A 45 -53.54 -27.12 20.65
N LEU A 46 -52.95 -25.95 20.27
CA LEU A 46 -53.33 -24.69 20.91
C LEU A 46 -54.75 -24.19 20.58
N LYS A 47 -55.35 -24.65 19.49
CA LYS A 47 -56.77 -24.37 19.19
C LYS A 47 -57.69 -25.09 20.16
N VAL A 48 -57.24 -26.20 20.70
CA VAL A 48 -58.00 -27.11 21.57
C VAL A 48 -57.67 -26.87 23.03
N ASP A 49 -56.40 -26.77 23.36
CA ASP A 49 -55.84 -26.41 24.65
C ASP A 49 -54.98 -25.15 24.54
N PRO A 50 -55.58 -23.97 24.66
CA PRO A 50 -54.87 -22.70 24.55
C PRO A 50 -53.79 -22.48 25.63
N ASN A 51 -53.76 -23.30 26.66
CA ASN A 51 -52.80 -23.22 27.75
C ASN A 51 -51.70 -24.28 27.67
N ASN A 52 -51.57 -24.99 26.56
CA ASN A 52 -50.56 -26.01 26.39
C ASN A 52 -49.15 -25.40 26.25
N THR A 53 -48.45 -25.27 27.35
CA THR A 53 -47.13 -24.62 27.43
C THR A 53 -46.08 -25.34 26.62
N ALA A 54 -46.13 -26.69 26.53
CA ALA A 54 -45.19 -27.48 25.74
C ALA A 54 -45.30 -27.16 24.25
N SER A 55 -46.51 -27.02 23.70
CA SER A 55 -46.74 -26.62 22.31
C SER A 55 -46.30 -25.16 22.04
N MET A 56 -46.56 -24.25 22.98
CA MET A 56 -46.06 -22.88 22.91
C MET A 56 -44.54 -22.84 22.85
N PHE A 57 -43.85 -23.63 23.66
CA PHE A 57 -42.39 -23.71 23.68
C PHE A 57 -41.84 -24.23 22.34
N GLN A 58 -42.44 -25.30 21.80
CA GLN A 58 -42.04 -25.85 20.51
C GLN A 58 -42.22 -24.83 19.36
N LEU A 59 -43.38 -24.18 19.29
CA LEU A 59 -43.65 -23.12 18.32
C LEU A 59 -42.67 -21.96 18.47
N SER A 60 -42.42 -21.52 19.69
CA SER A 60 -41.44 -20.47 19.95
C SER A 60 -40.04 -20.87 19.47
N THR A 61 -39.60 -22.09 19.74
CA THR A 61 -38.31 -22.61 19.31
C THR A 61 -38.20 -22.65 17.79
N ILE A 62 -39.27 -23.08 17.10
CA ILE A 62 -39.34 -23.08 15.63
C ILE A 62 -39.22 -21.64 15.09
N TYR A 63 -40.07 -20.74 15.54
CA TYR A 63 -40.09 -19.35 15.08
C TYR A 63 -38.77 -18.62 15.37
N PHE A 64 -38.15 -18.90 16.52
CA PHE A 64 -36.84 -18.38 16.87
C PHE A 64 -35.74 -18.86 15.89
N LYS A 65 -35.72 -20.18 15.62
CA LYS A 65 -34.78 -20.78 14.66
C LYS A 65 -34.89 -20.14 13.25
N TYR A 66 -36.10 -19.76 12.85
CA TYR A 66 -36.34 -19.12 11.53
C TYR A 66 -36.37 -17.59 11.58
N GLY A 67 -35.91 -16.95 12.65
CA GLY A 67 -35.77 -15.51 12.77
C GLY A 67 -37.08 -14.72 12.92
N GLN A 68 -38.21 -15.40 13.16
CA GLN A 68 -39.51 -14.78 13.39
C GLN A 68 -39.64 -14.40 14.87
N LEU A 69 -38.83 -13.42 15.30
CA LEU A 69 -38.65 -13.08 16.72
C LEU A 69 -39.94 -12.64 17.40
N GLY A 70 -40.85 -11.93 16.69
CA GLY A 70 -42.11 -11.47 17.23
C GLY A 70 -43.05 -12.62 17.64
N ASP A 71 -43.22 -13.62 16.76
CA ASP A 71 -44.03 -14.79 17.02
C ASP A 71 -43.41 -15.67 18.11
N ALA A 72 -42.09 -15.89 18.02
CA ALA A 72 -41.33 -16.62 19.03
C ALA A 72 -41.53 -16.01 20.42
N GLN A 73 -41.38 -14.66 20.53
CA GLN A 73 -41.56 -13.97 21.80
C GLN A 73 -42.97 -14.06 22.34
N ASN A 74 -44.01 -14.00 21.50
CA ASN A 74 -45.38 -14.09 21.92
C ASN A 74 -45.69 -15.45 22.53
N TYR A 75 -45.29 -16.55 21.89
CA TYR A 75 -45.53 -17.91 22.41
C TYR A 75 -44.78 -18.17 23.71
N ILE A 76 -43.47 -17.85 23.76
CA ILE A 76 -42.67 -18.15 24.96
C ILE A 76 -43.08 -17.29 26.16
N LYS A 77 -43.44 -16.01 25.94
CA LYS A 77 -43.96 -15.14 27.01
C LYS A 77 -45.21 -15.73 27.68
N ASN A 78 -46.11 -16.31 26.89
CA ASN A 78 -47.31 -16.96 27.42
C ASN A 78 -46.97 -18.26 28.17
N ALA A 79 -46.04 -19.05 27.63
CA ALA A 79 -45.58 -20.26 28.33
C ALA A 79 -44.93 -19.95 29.68
N VAL A 80 -44.05 -18.91 29.74
CA VAL A 80 -43.45 -18.45 31.01
C VAL A 80 -44.48 -17.89 31.97
N ALA A 81 -45.53 -17.20 31.48
CA ALA A 81 -46.59 -16.69 32.36
C ALA A 81 -47.41 -17.83 33.03
N LEU A 82 -47.62 -18.94 32.33
CA LEU A 82 -48.34 -20.11 32.84
C LEU A 82 -47.43 -21.00 33.74
N GLU A 83 -46.16 -21.14 33.37
CA GLU A 83 -45.19 -21.94 34.13
C GLU A 83 -43.93 -21.10 34.44
N PRO A 84 -44.03 -20.16 35.39
CA PRO A 84 -42.95 -19.20 35.66
C PRO A 84 -41.68 -19.82 36.27
N LYS A 85 -41.76 -21.06 36.77
CA LYS A 85 -40.59 -21.77 37.32
C LYS A 85 -39.92 -22.72 36.33
N ASN A 86 -40.45 -22.83 35.11
CA ASN A 86 -39.83 -23.67 34.08
C ASN A 86 -38.60 -22.99 33.50
N ILE A 87 -37.43 -23.49 33.86
CA ILE A 87 -36.15 -22.90 33.47
C ILE A 87 -35.92 -22.91 31.94
N TYR A 88 -36.39 -23.94 31.24
CA TYR A 88 -36.23 -24.03 29.79
C TYR A 88 -37.03 -22.95 29.07
N TYR A 89 -38.21 -22.61 29.59
CA TYR A 89 -39.02 -21.52 29.04
C TYR A 89 -38.41 -20.16 29.35
N GLN A 90 -37.91 -19.96 30.57
CA GLN A 90 -37.23 -18.73 30.95
C GLN A 90 -35.94 -18.53 30.09
N LEU A 91 -35.14 -19.58 29.91
CA LEU A 91 -33.92 -19.51 29.08
C LEU A 91 -34.24 -19.11 27.64
N LEU A 92 -35.20 -19.80 27.00
CA LEU A 92 -35.60 -19.46 25.64
C LEU A 92 -36.16 -18.04 25.55
N TYR A 93 -36.93 -17.60 26.55
CA TYR A 93 -37.45 -16.22 26.58
C TYR A 93 -36.35 -15.19 26.70
N ALA A 94 -35.36 -15.40 27.57
CA ALA A 94 -34.21 -14.52 27.71
C ALA A 94 -33.36 -14.49 26.45
N ASP A 95 -33.14 -15.63 25.81
CA ASP A 95 -32.42 -15.69 24.52
C ASP A 95 -33.13 -14.88 23.43
N ILE A 96 -34.44 -15.05 23.28
CA ILE A 96 -35.25 -14.31 22.31
C ILE A 96 -35.18 -12.80 22.60
N LEU A 97 -35.25 -12.40 23.88
CA LEU A 97 -35.10 -11.00 24.28
C LEU A 97 -33.71 -10.44 23.90
N SER A 98 -32.65 -11.22 24.13
CA SER A 98 -31.28 -10.84 23.76
C SER A 98 -31.14 -10.68 22.26
N TYR A 99 -31.65 -11.63 21.47
CA TYR A 99 -31.64 -11.53 20.00
C TYR A 99 -32.50 -10.37 19.46
N SER A 100 -33.52 -9.97 20.20
CA SER A 100 -34.39 -8.81 19.92
C SER A 100 -33.79 -7.51 20.45
N ALA A 101 -32.52 -7.48 20.85
CA ALA A 101 -31.81 -6.35 21.46
C ALA A 101 -32.50 -5.75 22.70
N SER A 102 -33.37 -6.53 23.36
CA SER A 102 -34.02 -6.16 24.63
C SER A 102 -33.17 -6.60 25.82
N PHE A 103 -31.91 -6.18 25.85
CA PHE A 103 -30.89 -6.69 26.76
C PHE A 103 -31.18 -6.47 28.23
N ASP A 104 -31.79 -5.35 28.62
CA ASP A 104 -32.22 -5.11 30.01
C ASP A 104 -33.23 -6.16 30.51
N LYS A 105 -34.22 -6.50 29.67
CA LYS A 105 -35.21 -7.49 29.99
C LYS A 105 -34.63 -8.90 30.01
N ALA A 106 -33.72 -9.20 29.10
CA ALA A 106 -32.99 -10.47 29.08
C ALA A 106 -32.21 -10.66 30.39
N ALA A 107 -31.45 -9.61 30.80
CA ALA A 107 -30.70 -9.64 32.05
C ALA A 107 -31.60 -9.88 33.27
N GLU A 108 -32.79 -9.25 33.33
CA GLU A 108 -33.75 -9.47 34.41
C GLU A 108 -34.20 -10.93 34.49
N VAL A 109 -34.47 -11.57 33.35
CA VAL A 109 -34.86 -12.98 33.30
C VAL A 109 -33.71 -13.88 33.74
N TYR A 110 -32.47 -13.65 33.25
CA TYR A 110 -31.30 -14.44 33.66
C TYR A 110 -30.99 -14.28 35.16
N GLU A 111 -31.12 -13.07 35.73
CA GLU A 111 -30.97 -12.86 37.17
C GLU A 111 -32.01 -13.66 37.97
N ASN A 112 -33.24 -13.75 37.49
CA ASN A 112 -34.27 -14.55 38.17
C ASN A 112 -33.95 -16.05 38.10
N ILE A 113 -33.43 -16.54 36.96
CA ILE A 113 -32.96 -17.92 36.84
C ILE A 113 -31.87 -18.22 37.88
N LEU A 114 -30.88 -17.31 38.03
CA LEU A 114 -29.76 -17.49 38.98
C LEU A 114 -30.17 -17.37 40.45
N LYS A 115 -31.33 -16.77 40.78
CA LYS A 115 -31.86 -16.75 42.14
C LYS A 115 -32.49 -18.09 42.54
N ASP A 116 -33.16 -18.74 41.60
CA ASP A 116 -33.93 -19.96 41.85
C ASP A 116 -33.11 -21.25 41.69
N GLN A 117 -32.02 -21.19 40.92
CA GLN A 117 -31.13 -22.33 40.64
C GLN A 117 -29.66 -21.98 40.94
N ALA A 118 -29.08 -22.74 41.85
CA ALA A 118 -27.82 -22.40 42.50
C ALA A 118 -26.61 -22.26 41.59
N PHE A 119 -26.57 -22.81 40.37
CA PHE A 119 -25.39 -22.70 39.50
C PHE A 119 -25.66 -23.12 38.05
N SER A 120 -25.38 -22.19 37.11
CA SER A 120 -25.22 -22.48 35.70
C SER A 120 -24.23 -21.50 35.10
N GLU A 121 -23.00 -21.95 34.84
CA GLU A 121 -21.93 -21.19 34.23
C GLU A 121 -22.40 -20.43 32.96
N GLU A 122 -23.12 -21.15 32.08
CA GLU A 122 -23.65 -20.59 30.83
C GLU A 122 -24.60 -19.40 31.09
N VAL A 123 -25.43 -19.45 32.12
CA VAL A 123 -26.35 -18.35 32.44
C VAL A 123 -25.59 -17.12 32.93
N TYR A 124 -24.49 -17.29 33.68
CA TYR A 124 -23.65 -16.18 34.09
C TYR A 124 -23.04 -15.47 32.87
N TYR A 125 -22.53 -16.20 31.87
CA TYR A 125 -21.99 -15.58 30.64
C TYR A 125 -23.08 -14.85 29.84
N ARG A 126 -24.26 -15.45 29.69
CA ARG A 126 -25.39 -14.81 28.98
C ARG A 126 -25.88 -13.57 29.73
N LEU A 127 -25.92 -13.59 31.05
CA LEU A 127 -26.24 -12.42 31.88
C LEU A 127 -25.22 -11.32 31.72
N ALA A 128 -23.92 -11.64 31.82
CA ALA A 128 -22.83 -10.67 31.66
C ALA A 128 -22.87 -10.05 30.27
N TYR A 129 -23.08 -10.85 29.23
CA TYR A 129 -23.24 -10.36 27.85
C TYR A 129 -24.46 -9.41 27.73
N SER A 130 -25.61 -9.77 28.35
CA SER A 130 -26.78 -8.91 28.31
C SER A 130 -26.55 -7.58 29.01
N TYR A 131 -25.87 -7.55 30.15
CA TYR A 131 -25.48 -6.32 30.84
C TYR A 131 -24.48 -5.50 30.02
N GLU A 132 -23.47 -6.13 29.38
CA GLU A 132 -22.54 -5.44 28.51
C GLU A 132 -23.26 -4.74 27.36
N LYS A 133 -24.16 -5.44 26.67
CA LYS A 133 -24.93 -4.89 25.53
C LYS A 133 -25.94 -3.83 25.95
N ALA A 134 -26.45 -3.90 27.18
CA ALA A 134 -27.26 -2.85 27.78
C ALA A 134 -26.44 -1.62 28.24
N GLY A 135 -25.10 -1.63 28.10
CA GLY A 135 -24.23 -0.58 28.57
C GLY A 135 -23.94 -0.60 30.07
N LYS A 136 -24.43 -1.62 30.80
CA LYS A 136 -24.24 -1.80 32.26
C LYS A 136 -22.97 -2.59 32.55
N LYS A 137 -21.83 -2.02 32.15
CA LYS A 137 -20.51 -2.68 32.21
C LYS A 137 -20.13 -3.15 33.62
N GLU A 138 -20.46 -2.37 34.64
CA GLU A 138 -20.17 -2.74 36.03
C GLU A 138 -20.98 -3.93 36.52
N ASP A 139 -22.25 -4.07 36.08
CA ASP A 139 -23.07 -5.21 36.43
C ASP A 139 -22.61 -6.48 35.71
N ALA A 140 -22.10 -6.36 34.47
CA ALA A 140 -21.42 -7.44 33.78
C ALA A 140 -20.18 -7.93 34.56
N ILE A 141 -19.32 -6.99 35.00
CA ILE A 141 -18.14 -7.30 35.83
C ILE A 141 -18.55 -8.01 37.13
N LYS A 142 -19.54 -7.47 37.88
CA LYS A 142 -20.03 -8.10 39.10
C LYS A 142 -20.56 -9.51 38.86
N THR A 143 -21.24 -9.74 37.75
CA THR A 143 -21.74 -11.04 37.35
C THR A 143 -20.62 -12.06 37.19
N MET A 144 -19.56 -11.69 36.46
CA MET A 144 -18.39 -12.57 36.28
C MET A 144 -17.58 -12.75 37.57
N GLN A 145 -17.52 -11.74 38.43
CA GLN A 145 -16.91 -11.85 39.77
C GLN A 145 -17.69 -12.84 40.66
N ARG A 146 -19.05 -12.83 40.57
CA ARG A 146 -19.89 -13.84 41.29
C ARG A 146 -19.58 -15.25 40.79
N LEU A 147 -19.42 -15.44 39.47
CA LEU A 147 -19.07 -16.74 38.92
C LEU A 147 -17.68 -17.18 39.38
N LEU A 148 -16.68 -16.28 39.34
CA LEU A 148 -15.32 -16.56 39.81
C LEU A 148 -15.30 -16.98 41.29
N ALA A 149 -16.15 -16.35 42.13
CA ALA A 149 -16.23 -16.69 43.53
C ALA A 149 -16.87 -18.08 43.79
N LEU A 150 -17.70 -18.57 42.87
CA LEU A 150 -18.34 -19.89 42.95
C LEU A 150 -17.43 -21.01 42.42
N GLU A 151 -16.71 -20.76 41.34
CA GLU A 151 -15.87 -21.78 40.68
C GLU A 151 -14.42 -21.81 41.17
N GLY A 152 -13.97 -20.72 41.79
CA GLY A 152 -12.54 -20.50 42.04
C GLY A 152 -11.82 -19.92 40.81
N GLU A 153 -10.50 -20.08 40.73
CA GLU A 153 -9.69 -19.57 39.63
C GLU A 153 -9.94 -20.37 38.35
N ASN A 154 -10.77 -19.82 37.49
CA ASN A 154 -11.14 -20.37 36.20
C ASN A 154 -10.60 -19.48 35.08
N GLU A 155 -9.84 -20.08 34.15
CA GLU A 155 -9.17 -19.38 33.05
C GLU A 155 -10.14 -18.58 32.16
N SER A 156 -11.27 -19.18 31.79
CA SER A 156 -12.29 -18.56 30.95
C SER A 156 -12.94 -17.35 31.64
N VAL A 157 -13.23 -17.47 32.93
CA VAL A 157 -13.84 -16.39 33.73
C VAL A 157 -12.83 -15.22 33.92
N LEU A 158 -11.58 -15.54 34.21
CA LEU A 158 -10.52 -14.54 34.35
C LEU A 158 -10.28 -13.79 33.05
N PHE A 159 -10.31 -14.51 31.93
CA PHE A 159 -10.14 -13.88 30.60
C PHE A 159 -11.30 -12.94 30.26
N GLU A 160 -12.52 -13.33 30.58
CA GLU A 160 -13.69 -12.47 30.39
C GLU A 160 -13.66 -11.25 31.34
N LEU A 161 -13.26 -11.42 32.58
CA LEU A 161 -13.08 -10.32 33.52
C LEU A 161 -12.02 -9.32 33.03
N GLN A 162 -10.89 -9.81 32.54
CA GLN A 162 -9.86 -8.96 31.95
C GLN A 162 -10.42 -8.10 30.83
N ARG A 163 -11.20 -8.71 29.90
CA ARG A 163 -11.83 -8.01 28.78
C ARG A 163 -12.82 -6.95 29.26
N LEU A 164 -13.68 -7.29 30.23
CA LEU A 164 -14.68 -6.37 30.77
C LEU A 164 -14.03 -5.23 31.56
N TYR A 165 -12.98 -5.48 32.34
CA TYR A 165 -12.21 -4.42 33.03
C TYR A 165 -11.61 -3.43 32.03
N ALA A 166 -11.01 -3.94 30.95
CA ALA A 166 -10.45 -3.10 29.88
C ALA A 166 -11.53 -2.23 29.21
N MET A 167 -12.69 -2.80 28.93
CA MET A 167 -13.83 -2.07 28.33
C MET A 167 -14.43 -1.02 29.27
N ASN A 168 -14.26 -1.19 30.58
CA ASN A 168 -14.75 -0.27 31.61
C ASN A 168 -13.67 0.69 32.15
N ASP A 169 -12.57 0.85 31.41
CA ASP A 169 -11.46 1.76 31.74
C ASP A 169 -10.85 1.50 33.12
N GLN A 170 -10.71 0.22 33.48
CA GLN A 170 -10.10 -0.27 34.73
C GLN A 170 -8.81 -1.07 34.40
N PRO A 171 -7.76 -0.44 33.88
CA PRO A 171 -6.55 -1.12 33.40
C PRO A 171 -5.82 -1.90 34.50
N ASP A 172 -5.78 -1.37 35.71
CA ASP A 172 -5.11 -2.04 36.84
C ASP A 172 -5.73 -3.40 37.14
N LYS A 173 -7.07 -3.47 37.16
CA LYS A 173 -7.77 -4.75 37.39
C LYS A 173 -7.66 -5.71 36.20
N ALA A 174 -7.58 -5.17 34.99
CA ALA A 174 -7.30 -5.99 33.82
C ALA A 174 -5.90 -6.63 33.90
N ILE A 175 -4.90 -5.87 34.36
CA ILE A 175 -3.54 -6.36 34.63
C ILE A 175 -3.56 -7.44 35.72
N GLU A 176 -4.27 -7.23 36.84
CA GLU A 176 -4.39 -8.24 37.92
C GLU A 176 -5.00 -9.57 37.38
N ALA A 177 -6.04 -9.49 36.58
CA ALA A 177 -6.64 -10.68 35.97
C ALA A 177 -5.68 -11.40 34.99
N LEU A 178 -4.92 -10.64 34.21
CA LEU A 178 -3.88 -11.19 33.32
C LEU A 178 -2.74 -11.85 34.08
N LEU A 179 -2.30 -11.27 35.18
CA LEU A 179 -1.25 -11.87 36.02
C LEU A 179 -1.69 -13.23 36.55
N LYS A 180 -2.95 -13.37 37.00
CA LYS A 180 -3.52 -14.67 37.39
C LYS A 180 -3.59 -15.66 36.24
N LEU A 181 -3.99 -15.20 35.04
CA LEU A 181 -3.97 -16.03 33.83
C LEU A 181 -2.56 -16.53 33.48
N ILE A 182 -1.54 -15.70 33.67
CA ILE A 182 -0.15 -16.07 33.45
C ILE A 182 0.38 -17.00 34.57
N GLU A 183 -0.16 -16.95 35.77
CA GLU A 183 0.12 -17.96 36.79
C GLU A 183 -0.41 -19.35 36.40
N ILE A 184 -1.56 -19.42 35.73
CA ILE A 184 -2.15 -20.65 35.20
C ILE A 184 -1.36 -21.15 33.98
N ASP A 185 -1.09 -20.28 33.01
CA ASP A 185 -0.30 -20.59 31.80
C ASP A 185 0.78 -19.55 31.55
N PRO A 186 2.00 -19.76 32.09
CA PRO A 186 3.11 -18.78 32.04
C PRO A 186 3.64 -18.48 30.64
N TYR A 187 3.36 -19.34 29.66
CA TYR A 187 3.87 -19.23 28.30
C TYR A 187 2.78 -18.89 27.27
N ASN A 188 1.57 -18.57 27.71
CA ASN A 188 0.51 -18.16 26.81
C ASN A 188 0.85 -16.83 26.12
N SER A 189 1.14 -16.91 24.85
CA SER A 189 1.54 -15.73 24.06
C SER A 189 0.43 -14.66 23.98
N GLY A 190 -0.83 -15.05 24.04
CA GLY A 190 -1.97 -14.14 24.08
C GLY A 190 -1.99 -13.30 25.36
N TYR A 191 -1.83 -13.93 26.51
CA TYR A 191 -1.84 -13.25 27.82
C TYR A 191 -0.64 -12.33 27.98
N LEU A 192 0.55 -12.80 27.61
CA LEU A 192 1.77 -11.98 27.65
C LEU A 192 1.64 -10.76 26.72
N ARG A 193 1.03 -10.92 25.54
CA ARG A 193 0.81 -9.80 24.62
C ARG A 193 -0.14 -8.76 25.22
N TYR A 194 -1.31 -9.19 25.75
CA TYR A 194 -2.24 -8.26 26.39
C TYR A 194 -1.60 -7.55 27.59
N LEU A 195 -0.85 -8.26 28.41
CA LEU A 195 -0.18 -7.68 29.56
C LEU A 195 0.83 -6.61 29.14
N SER A 196 1.62 -6.88 28.08
CA SER A 196 2.58 -5.91 27.59
C SER A 196 1.90 -4.64 27.02
N GLU A 197 0.78 -4.80 26.30
CA GLU A 197 -0.01 -3.68 25.78
C GLU A 197 -0.60 -2.81 26.92
N TYR A 198 -1.05 -3.43 28.02
CA TYR A 198 -1.55 -2.67 29.18
C TYR A 198 -0.44 -1.93 29.89
N TYR A 199 0.72 -2.55 30.11
CA TYR A 199 1.86 -1.85 30.69
C TYR A 199 2.32 -0.67 29.81
N GLU A 200 2.26 -0.82 28.49
CA GLU A 200 2.57 0.31 27.58
C GLU A 200 1.59 1.47 27.77
N ARG A 201 0.28 1.18 27.79
CA ARG A 201 -0.77 2.20 27.98
C ARG A 201 -0.72 2.84 29.36
N ALA A 202 -0.31 2.09 30.37
CA ALA A 202 -0.11 2.57 31.73
C ALA A 202 1.18 3.39 31.92
N GLY A 203 2.01 3.57 30.86
CA GLY A 203 3.27 4.30 30.94
C GLY A 203 4.35 3.58 31.76
N GLN A 204 4.32 2.25 31.78
CA GLN A 204 5.27 1.37 32.49
C GLN A 204 6.16 0.59 31.49
N PRO A 205 7.07 1.29 30.77
CA PRO A 205 7.83 0.70 29.68
C PRO A 205 8.77 -0.44 30.09
N GLU A 206 9.30 -0.39 31.31
CA GLU A 206 10.20 -1.43 31.85
C GLU A 206 9.46 -2.76 32.04
N LEU A 207 8.23 -2.73 32.57
CA LEU A 207 7.39 -3.93 32.73
C LEU A 207 6.88 -4.46 31.39
N ALA A 208 6.54 -3.55 30.48
CA ALA A 208 6.21 -3.92 29.11
C ALA A 208 7.38 -4.65 28.44
N GLN A 209 8.59 -4.13 28.56
CA GLN A 209 9.80 -4.76 28.01
C GLN A 209 10.08 -6.14 28.61
N GLN A 210 9.99 -6.27 29.94
CA GLN A 210 10.16 -7.59 30.61
C GLN A 210 9.13 -8.60 30.15
N THR A 211 7.90 -8.16 29.92
CA THR A 211 6.83 -9.02 29.40
C THR A 211 7.08 -9.43 27.96
N PHE A 212 7.57 -8.50 27.12
CA PHE A 212 8.02 -8.81 25.76
C PHE A 212 9.20 -9.79 25.73
N ASP A 213 10.12 -9.67 26.67
CA ASP A 213 11.24 -10.62 26.76
C ASP A 213 10.75 -12.04 27.03
N LYS A 214 9.75 -12.21 27.91
CA LYS A 214 9.08 -13.49 28.14
C LYS A 214 8.34 -13.97 26.88
N LEU A 215 7.61 -13.08 26.22
CA LEU A 215 6.87 -13.40 25.00
C LEU A 215 7.82 -13.87 23.86
N LEU A 216 9.00 -13.26 23.73
CA LEU A 216 10.01 -13.68 22.76
C LEU A 216 10.64 -15.05 23.08
N LEU A 217 10.57 -15.54 24.34
CA LEU A 217 10.98 -16.91 24.66
C LEU A 217 9.98 -17.95 24.14
N THR A 218 8.69 -17.57 24.02
CA THR A 218 7.66 -18.47 23.48
C THR A 218 7.66 -18.51 21.95
N ASP A 219 8.03 -17.39 21.30
CA ASP A 219 8.10 -17.28 19.83
C ASP A 219 9.23 -16.33 19.42
N SER A 220 10.47 -16.85 19.45
CA SER A 220 11.68 -16.11 19.05
C SER A 220 11.70 -15.78 17.55
N SER A 221 10.87 -16.44 16.74
CA SER A 221 10.77 -16.23 15.29
C SER A 221 9.83 -15.07 14.93
N ASN A 222 9.04 -14.57 15.86
CA ASN A 222 8.06 -13.53 15.62
C ASN A 222 8.70 -12.16 15.45
N VAL A 223 8.83 -11.75 14.21
CA VAL A 223 9.47 -10.48 13.83
C VAL A 223 8.68 -9.27 14.30
N ASP A 224 7.35 -9.34 14.35
CA ASP A 224 6.52 -8.25 14.86
C ASP A 224 6.84 -7.96 16.33
N LEU A 225 7.01 -9.01 17.15
CA LEU A 225 7.42 -8.86 18.54
C LEU A 225 8.83 -8.25 18.68
N GLN A 226 9.76 -8.62 17.79
CA GLN A 226 11.10 -8.02 17.78
C GLN A 226 11.03 -6.52 17.44
N PHE A 227 10.24 -6.13 16.45
CA PHE A 227 10.06 -4.71 16.12
C PHE A 227 9.35 -3.91 17.23
N ARG A 228 8.34 -4.51 17.86
CA ARG A 228 7.70 -3.89 19.03
C ARG A 228 8.70 -3.69 20.17
N LYS A 229 9.51 -4.70 20.49
CA LYS A 229 10.60 -4.57 21.47
C LYS A 229 11.55 -3.43 21.11
N ALA A 230 11.98 -3.37 19.85
CA ALA A 230 12.84 -2.28 19.38
C ALA A 230 12.18 -0.89 19.58
N SER A 231 10.86 -0.78 19.34
CA SER A 231 10.12 0.46 19.59
C SER A 231 10.16 0.89 21.05
N PHE A 232 10.03 -0.04 22.01
CA PHE A 232 10.17 0.27 23.43
C PHE A 232 11.57 0.73 23.80
N GLN A 233 12.60 0.03 23.32
CA GLN A 233 14.00 0.39 23.53
C GLN A 233 14.30 1.79 23.02
N LYS A 234 13.75 2.17 21.85
CA LYS A 234 13.87 3.51 21.31
C LYS A 234 13.19 4.56 22.19
N LYS A 235 11.96 4.28 22.69
CA LYS A 235 11.24 5.18 23.60
C LYS A 235 11.96 5.33 24.94
N ALA A 236 12.62 4.29 25.44
CA ALA A 236 13.42 4.29 26.64
C ALA A 236 14.79 4.98 26.47
N GLY A 237 15.16 5.37 25.24
CA GLY A 237 16.45 6.00 24.93
C GLY A 237 17.62 5.03 24.84
N ASP A 238 17.38 3.71 24.85
CA ASP A 238 18.42 2.70 24.67
C ASP A 238 18.65 2.44 23.18
N GLU A 239 19.39 3.35 22.53
CA GLU A 239 19.70 3.25 21.11
C GLU A 239 20.47 1.98 20.75
N ASN A 240 21.40 1.54 21.60
CA ASN A 240 22.19 0.34 21.33
C ASN A 240 21.31 -0.92 21.29
N ALA A 241 20.43 -1.08 22.28
CA ALA A 241 19.49 -2.20 22.31
C ALA A 241 18.53 -2.12 21.11
N TYR A 242 18.03 -0.92 20.76
CA TYR A 242 17.18 -0.68 19.60
C TYR A 242 17.84 -1.18 18.32
N PHE A 243 19.06 -0.71 18.00
CA PHE A 243 19.75 -1.12 16.76
C PHE A 243 20.05 -2.63 16.74
N ASN A 244 20.47 -3.21 17.87
CA ASN A 244 20.71 -4.64 17.97
C ASN A 244 19.43 -5.47 17.72
N THR A 245 18.30 -5.04 18.25
CA THR A 245 17.02 -5.73 18.07
C THR A 245 16.53 -5.60 16.64
N MET A 246 16.63 -4.40 16.05
CA MET A 246 16.31 -4.18 14.62
C MET A 246 17.16 -5.06 13.69
N HIS A 247 18.47 -5.16 13.98
CA HIS A 247 19.38 -6.03 13.23
C HIS A 247 18.92 -7.50 13.25
N LYS A 248 18.60 -8.01 14.45
CA LYS A 248 18.09 -9.39 14.61
C LYS A 248 16.76 -9.59 13.88
N ALA A 249 15.86 -8.62 13.94
CA ALA A 249 14.57 -8.68 13.26
C ALA A 249 14.74 -8.76 11.72
N PHE A 250 15.62 -7.95 11.15
CA PHE A 250 15.88 -7.98 9.71
C PHE A 250 16.63 -9.23 9.25
N ALA A 251 17.55 -9.76 10.07
CA ALA A 251 18.30 -10.98 9.79
C ALA A 251 17.49 -12.28 9.96
N ASN A 252 16.30 -12.22 10.58
CA ASN A 252 15.49 -13.40 10.86
C ASN A 252 14.81 -13.94 9.59
N GLY A 253 15.26 -15.07 9.05
CA GLY A 253 14.72 -15.69 7.84
C GLY A 253 13.32 -16.30 7.97
N LEU A 254 12.83 -16.52 9.20
CA LEU A 254 11.50 -17.11 9.46
C LEU A 254 10.38 -16.08 9.52
N GLY A 255 10.71 -14.78 9.67
CA GLY A 255 9.73 -13.72 9.83
C GLY A 255 9.07 -13.31 8.50
N ASN A 256 7.86 -12.76 8.58
CA ASN A 256 7.14 -12.24 7.43
C ASN A 256 7.88 -11.05 6.80
N ILE A 257 8.17 -11.14 5.51
CA ILE A 257 8.88 -10.08 4.77
C ILE A 257 8.09 -8.77 4.71
N ASP A 258 6.75 -8.83 4.58
CA ASP A 258 5.92 -7.63 4.48
C ASP A 258 5.96 -6.80 5.78
N THR A 259 6.02 -7.47 6.94
CA THR A 259 6.25 -6.81 8.23
C THR A 259 7.60 -6.05 8.23
N LYS A 260 8.66 -6.67 7.73
CA LYS A 260 9.99 -6.03 7.67
C LYS A 260 9.99 -4.84 6.72
N ILE A 261 9.37 -4.99 5.55
CA ILE A 261 9.22 -3.92 4.56
C ILE A 261 8.47 -2.73 5.17
N PHE A 262 7.38 -2.97 5.89
CA PHE A 262 6.62 -1.93 6.57
C PHE A 262 7.50 -1.05 7.48
N TYR A 263 8.39 -1.67 8.26
CA TYR A 263 9.32 -0.92 9.12
C TYR A 263 10.43 -0.19 8.35
N LEU A 264 10.85 -0.70 7.18
CA LEU A 264 11.82 -0.02 6.33
C LEU A 264 11.24 1.22 5.64
N VAL A 265 10.00 1.12 5.13
CA VAL A 265 9.34 2.23 4.41
C VAL A 265 9.31 3.53 5.23
N LEU A 266 9.28 3.44 6.56
CA LEU A 266 9.34 4.61 7.45
C LEU A 266 10.60 5.47 7.30
N PHE A 267 11.64 4.96 6.64
CA PHE A 267 12.92 5.65 6.45
C PHE A 267 13.12 6.15 5.01
N VAL A 268 12.27 5.78 4.05
CA VAL A 268 12.44 6.11 2.62
C VAL A 268 12.53 7.63 2.41
N ASP A 269 11.58 8.40 2.97
CA ASP A 269 11.51 9.87 2.83
C ASP A 269 12.69 10.62 3.48
N SER A 270 13.60 9.88 4.10
CA SER A 270 14.76 10.48 4.78
C SER A 270 16.07 10.22 4.06
N LEU A 271 16.07 9.33 3.06
CA LEU A 271 17.29 8.86 2.39
C LEU A 271 17.97 9.92 1.52
N ASP A 272 17.19 10.81 0.93
CA ASP A 272 17.64 11.92 0.08
C ASP A 272 18.12 13.13 0.89
N LYS A 273 17.86 13.14 2.22
CA LYS A 273 18.24 14.26 3.06
C LYS A 273 19.75 14.25 3.34
N PRO A 274 20.45 15.37 3.12
CA PRO A 274 21.92 15.41 3.19
C PRO A 274 22.52 15.09 4.57
N ASN A 275 21.72 15.11 5.63
CA ASN A 275 22.14 14.85 7.02
C ASN A 275 21.48 13.65 7.68
N PHE A 276 20.96 12.69 6.92
CA PHE A 276 20.34 11.50 7.46
C PHE A 276 21.37 10.55 8.09
N LYS A 277 21.53 10.64 9.40
CA LYS A 277 22.56 9.90 10.17
C LYS A 277 22.41 8.38 10.12
N LEU A 278 21.22 7.86 9.82
CA LEU A 278 20.96 6.42 9.80
C LEU A 278 21.09 5.78 8.40
N LYS A 279 21.57 6.52 7.40
CA LYS A 279 21.66 6.02 6.03
C LYS A 279 22.36 4.66 5.94
N ASP A 280 23.57 4.55 6.48
CA ASP A 280 24.35 3.30 6.42
C ASP A 280 23.70 2.16 7.20
N THR A 281 23.06 2.49 8.34
CA THR A 281 22.33 1.51 9.15
C THR A 281 21.15 0.93 8.38
N VAL A 282 20.34 1.79 7.75
CA VAL A 282 19.16 1.35 6.99
C VAL A 282 19.57 0.55 5.75
N LEU A 283 20.64 0.99 5.06
CA LEU A 283 21.22 0.22 3.95
C LEU A 283 21.69 -1.16 4.42
N THR A 284 22.27 -1.26 5.62
CA THR A 284 22.63 -2.55 6.22
C THR A 284 21.40 -3.41 6.47
N TRP A 285 20.31 -2.85 6.99
CA TRP A 285 19.06 -3.60 7.21
C TRP A 285 18.45 -4.12 5.90
N THR A 286 18.52 -3.35 4.80
CA THR A 286 18.08 -3.86 3.50
C THR A 286 18.97 -5.01 3.00
N LYS A 287 20.26 -5.00 3.32
CA LYS A 287 21.15 -6.12 3.01
C LYS A 287 20.76 -7.36 3.80
N LEU A 288 20.52 -7.23 5.11
CA LEU A 288 20.04 -8.33 5.96
C LEU A 288 18.70 -8.88 5.48
N LEU A 289 17.80 -8.01 5.00
CA LEU A 289 16.52 -8.42 4.42
C LEU A 289 16.73 -9.35 3.22
N VAL A 290 17.66 -9.00 2.31
CA VAL A 290 18.01 -9.84 1.14
C VAL A 290 18.62 -11.17 1.58
N GLU A 291 19.53 -11.16 2.57
CA GLU A 291 20.17 -12.38 3.09
C GLU A 291 19.15 -13.30 3.77
N ALA A 292 18.15 -12.73 4.45
CA ALA A 292 17.09 -13.47 5.12
C ALA A 292 16.02 -14.01 4.14
N HIS A 293 15.78 -13.34 3.01
CA HIS A 293 14.76 -13.69 2.02
C HIS A 293 15.32 -13.64 0.59
N PRO A 294 16.32 -14.52 0.26
CA PRO A 294 17.03 -14.46 -1.02
C PRO A 294 16.17 -14.89 -2.23
N GLU A 295 15.06 -15.59 -1.99
CA GLU A 295 14.16 -16.05 -3.05
C GLU A 295 12.92 -15.16 -3.21
N ASP A 296 12.81 -14.06 -2.45
CA ASP A 296 11.67 -13.14 -2.55
C ASP A 296 12.06 -11.89 -3.32
N ALA A 297 11.36 -11.63 -4.43
CA ALA A 297 11.58 -10.45 -5.27
C ALA A 297 11.47 -9.13 -4.52
N LYS A 298 10.59 -9.06 -3.49
CA LYS A 298 10.37 -7.87 -2.68
C LYS A 298 11.63 -7.46 -1.90
N SER A 299 12.44 -8.43 -1.45
CA SER A 299 13.69 -8.14 -0.72
C SER A 299 14.66 -7.35 -1.57
N PHE A 300 14.83 -7.77 -2.83
CA PHE A 300 15.70 -7.10 -3.79
C PHE A 300 15.10 -5.78 -4.29
N ALA A 301 13.78 -5.72 -4.51
CA ALA A 301 13.10 -4.47 -4.88
C ALA A 301 13.30 -3.40 -3.79
N MET A 302 13.06 -3.75 -2.53
CA MET A 302 13.27 -2.86 -1.38
C MET A 302 14.72 -2.40 -1.26
N ARG A 303 15.70 -3.32 -1.43
CA ARG A 303 17.11 -2.94 -1.46
C ARG A 303 17.41 -1.99 -2.62
N GLY A 304 16.85 -2.24 -3.79
CA GLY A 304 16.95 -1.37 -4.95
C GLY A 304 16.43 0.04 -4.67
N ASP A 305 15.27 0.15 -4.01
CA ASP A 305 14.67 1.43 -3.64
C ASP A 305 15.60 2.24 -2.71
N PHE A 306 16.14 1.60 -1.69
CA PHE A 306 17.03 2.29 -0.76
C PHE A 306 18.34 2.72 -1.41
N LEU A 307 18.90 1.93 -2.29
CA LEU A 307 20.09 2.28 -3.06
C LEU A 307 19.80 3.42 -4.07
N PHE A 308 18.64 3.37 -4.73
CA PHE A 308 18.20 4.41 -5.67
C PHE A 308 18.10 5.78 -4.99
N TYR A 309 17.31 5.89 -3.91
CA TYR A 309 17.17 7.14 -3.15
C TYR A 309 18.47 7.57 -2.45
N SER A 310 19.40 6.65 -2.26
CA SER A 310 20.75 6.96 -1.75
C SER A 310 21.71 7.47 -2.81
N GLY A 311 21.32 7.49 -4.10
CA GLY A 311 22.14 7.89 -5.23
C GLY A 311 23.09 6.80 -5.75
N GLU A 312 22.99 5.57 -5.22
CA GLU A 312 23.82 4.43 -5.64
C GLU A 312 23.21 3.71 -6.86
N LEU A 313 23.07 4.42 -7.97
CA LEU A 313 22.27 4.00 -9.12
C LEU A 313 22.67 2.63 -9.69
N ARG A 314 23.98 2.35 -9.85
CA ARG A 314 24.44 1.05 -10.39
C ARG A 314 24.14 -0.12 -9.44
N SER A 315 24.30 0.11 -8.14
CA SER A 315 23.95 -0.88 -7.12
C SER A 315 22.43 -1.13 -7.08
N ALA A 316 21.64 -0.06 -7.25
CA ALA A 316 20.19 -0.15 -7.34
C ALA A 316 19.75 -0.98 -8.56
N ALA A 317 20.32 -0.70 -9.75
CA ALA A 317 20.05 -1.47 -10.96
C ALA A 317 20.36 -2.96 -10.78
N ALA A 318 21.47 -3.29 -10.13
CA ALA A 318 21.85 -4.68 -9.85
C ALA A 318 20.84 -5.39 -8.92
N ALA A 319 20.32 -4.67 -7.90
CA ALA A 319 19.30 -5.20 -7.01
C ALA A 319 17.96 -5.39 -7.73
N TYR A 320 17.51 -4.40 -8.52
CA TYR A 320 16.28 -4.50 -9.31
C TYR A 320 16.34 -5.62 -10.35
N ASN A 321 17.47 -5.81 -11.03
CA ASN A 321 17.65 -6.94 -11.94
C ASN A 321 17.43 -8.28 -11.24
N LYS A 322 17.94 -8.46 -10.02
CA LYS A 322 17.68 -9.68 -9.23
C LYS A 322 16.20 -9.83 -8.88
N SER A 323 15.54 -8.74 -8.50
CA SER A 323 14.09 -8.73 -8.25
C SER A 323 13.31 -9.19 -9.49
N LEU A 324 13.60 -8.61 -10.65
CA LEU A 324 12.92 -8.92 -11.92
C LEU A 324 13.22 -10.35 -12.42
N ASN A 325 14.40 -10.90 -12.14
CA ASN A 325 14.73 -12.29 -12.46
C ASN A 325 13.92 -13.30 -11.63
N ILE A 326 13.55 -12.93 -10.39
CA ILE A 326 12.67 -13.76 -9.55
C ILE A 326 11.21 -13.55 -9.97
N ARG A 327 10.82 -12.29 -10.19
CA ARG A 327 9.44 -11.91 -10.52
C ARG A 327 9.39 -10.70 -11.43
N SER A 328 9.12 -10.93 -12.70
CA SER A 328 9.13 -9.90 -13.76
C SER A 328 7.85 -9.05 -13.84
N ASP A 329 6.81 -9.38 -13.08
CA ASP A 329 5.50 -8.73 -13.10
C ASP A 329 5.37 -7.51 -12.16
N ILE A 330 6.50 -6.93 -11.72
CA ILE A 330 6.53 -5.72 -10.88
C ILE A 330 6.85 -4.51 -11.76
N TYR A 331 5.83 -3.88 -12.35
CA TYR A 331 6.02 -2.78 -13.31
C TYR A 331 6.79 -1.59 -12.76
N ASP A 332 6.59 -1.24 -11.48
CA ASP A 332 7.31 -0.13 -10.84
C ASP A 332 8.83 -0.30 -10.83
N VAL A 333 9.31 -1.56 -10.74
CA VAL A 333 10.74 -1.85 -10.81
C VAL A 333 11.28 -1.57 -12.21
N TRP A 334 10.53 -1.91 -13.27
CA TRP A 334 10.90 -1.57 -14.64
C TRP A 334 11.02 -0.06 -14.84
N ILE A 335 10.05 0.70 -14.33
CA ILE A 335 10.08 2.19 -14.41
C ILE A 335 11.35 2.75 -13.77
N LYS A 336 11.72 2.27 -12.58
CA LYS A 336 12.94 2.72 -11.89
C LYS A 336 14.20 2.39 -12.68
N MET A 337 14.22 1.22 -13.32
CA MET A 337 15.32 0.85 -14.22
C MET A 337 15.44 1.78 -15.42
N PHE A 338 14.30 2.26 -15.99
CA PHE A 338 14.32 3.23 -17.08
C PHE A 338 15.00 4.53 -16.64
N TYR A 339 14.61 5.09 -15.50
CA TYR A 339 15.23 6.30 -14.96
C TYR A 339 16.71 6.09 -14.67
N ILE A 340 17.09 4.98 -14.02
CA ILE A 340 18.47 4.69 -13.67
C ILE A 340 19.37 4.67 -14.93
N TYR A 341 19.01 3.90 -15.95
CA TYR A 341 19.84 3.79 -17.15
C TYR A 341 19.82 5.07 -18.01
N SER A 342 18.73 5.83 -17.96
CA SER A 342 18.67 7.17 -18.57
C SER A 342 19.64 8.14 -17.89
N ASP A 343 19.61 8.20 -16.53
CA ASP A 343 20.49 9.09 -15.75
C ASP A 343 21.97 8.71 -15.88
N LEU A 344 22.26 7.41 -15.93
CA LEU A 344 23.61 6.90 -16.17
C LEU A 344 24.08 7.04 -17.62
N ARG A 345 23.17 7.43 -18.55
CA ARG A 345 23.42 7.47 -20.00
C ARG A 345 23.84 6.12 -20.58
N GLU A 346 23.42 5.03 -19.97
CA GLU A 346 23.67 3.66 -20.42
C GLU A 346 22.57 3.21 -21.41
N PHE A 347 22.56 3.82 -22.61
CA PHE A 347 21.45 3.72 -23.55
C PHE A 347 21.26 2.33 -24.15
N ASP A 348 22.30 1.51 -24.29
CA ASP A 348 22.13 0.10 -24.68
C ASP A 348 21.42 -0.70 -23.59
N SER A 349 21.74 -0.47 -22.31
CA SER A 349 21.04 -1.08 -21.18
C SER A 349 19.59 -0.60 -21.12
N LEU A 350 19.35 0.68 -21.34
CA LEU A 350 18.00 1.28 -21.39
C LEU A 350 17.17 0.64 -22.51
N LYS A 351 17.71 0.50 -23.72
CA LYS A 351 17.05 -0.20 -24.83
C LYS A 351 16.66 -1.63 -24.47
N ASN A 352 17.57 -2.38 -23.87
CA ASN A 352 17.32 -3.77 -23.54
C ASN A 352 16.22 -3.92 -22.48
N VAL A 353 16.29 -3.13 -21.40
CA VAL A 353 15.29 -3.20 -20.32
C VAL A 353 13.91 -2.73 -20.79
N THR A 354 13.86 -1.69 -21.63
CA THR A 354 12.58 -1.20 -22.18
C THR A 354 11.97 -2.16 -23.18
N ASN A 355 12.75 -2.84 -24.00
CA ASN A 355 12.25 -3.90 -24.90
C ASN A 355 11.57 -5.01 -24.09
N SER A 356 12.21 -5.53 -23.04
CA SER A 356 11.63 -6.56 -22.18
C SER A 356 10.35 -6.06 -21.48
N ALA A 357 10.34 -4.82 -21.02
CA ALA A 357 9.15 -4.25 -20.40
C ALA A 357 7.98 -4.04 -21.40
N ILE A 358 8.25 -3.66 -22.64
CA ILE A 358 7.24 -3.50 -23.69
C ILE A 358 6.59 -4.86 -24.04
N GLU A 359 7.36 -5.94 -24.04
CA GLU A 359 6.85 -7.28 -24.27
C GLU A 359 5.86 -7.72 -23.17
N LEU A 360 6.18 -7.43 -21.91
CA LEU A 360 5.35 -7.77 -20.75
C LEU A 360 4.17 -6.81 -20.57
N TYR A 361 4.36 -5.53 -20.88
CA TYR A 361 3.40 -4.44 -20.65
C TYR A 361 3.14 -3.62 -21.92
N PRO A 362 2.59 -4.22 -22.99
CA PRO A 362 2.43 -3.56 -24.29
C PRO A 362 1.48 -2.36 -24.29
N ASN A 363 0.68 -2.19 -23.24
CA ASN A 363 -0.26 -1.08 -23.09
C ASN A 363 0.29 0.08 -22.22
N GLN A 364 1.52 -0.02 -21.76
CA GLN A 364 2.15 1.00 -20.92
C GLN A 364 3.05 1.92 -21.78
N PRO A 365 2.69 3.20 -21.94
CA PRO A 365 3.36 4.09 -22.89
C PRO A 365 4.79 4.47 -22.48
N LEU A 366 5.11 4.42 -21.18
CA LEU A 366 6.40 4.90 -20.66
C LEU A 366 7.58 4.06 -21.19
N GLY A 367 7.39 2.73 -21.35
CA GLY A 367 8.39 1.85 -21.95
C GLY A 367 8.75 2.27 -23.39
N TYR A 368 7.75 2.64 -24.18
CA TYR A 368 7.96 3.12 -25.57
C TYR A 368 8.69 4.46 -25.62
N TYR A 369 8.38 5.37 -24.70
CA TYR A 369 9.06 6.64 -24.58
C TYR A 369 10.56 6.45 -24.30
N PHE A 370 10.90 5.75 -23.21
CA PHE A 370 12.31 5.53 -22.86
C PHE A 370 13.06 4.67 -23.88
N ASN A 371 12.37 3.75 -24.55
CA ASN A 371 12.97 3.00 -25.66
C ASN A 371 13.30 3.93 -26.85
N GLY A 372 12.42 4.88 -27.17
CA GLY A 372 12.67 5.91 -28.16
C GLY A 372 13.86 6.80 -27.79
N VAL A 373 13.93 7.25 -26.54
CA VAL A 373 15.08 8.00 -26.01
C VAL A 373 16.38 7.20 -26.17
N ALA A 374 16.37 5.92 -25.79
CA ALA A 374 17.55 5.07 -25.93
C ALA A 374 17.98 4.93 -27.40
N LEU A 375 17.04 4.66 -28.30
CA LEU A 375 17.30 4.47 -29.73
C LEU A 375 17.83 5.74 -30.39
N ASN A 376 17.28 6.91 -30.06
CA ASN A 376 17.81 8.20 -30.53
C ASN A 376 19.27 8.40 -30.11
N ASN A 377 19.60 8.10 -28.85
CA ASN A 377 20.95 8.30 -28.33
C ASN A 377 22.00 7.29 -28.85
N ILE A 378 21.56 6.13 -29.36
CA ILE A 378 22.46 5.17 -30.05
C ILE A 378 22.43 5.31 -31.56
N ASN A 379 21.85 6.41 -32.09
CA ASN A 379 21.73 6.76 -33.51
C ASN A 379 20.91 5.75 -34.36
N ASP A 380 19.91 5.08 -33.74
CA ASP A 380 18.95 4.20 -34.45
C ASP A 380 17.59 4.91 -34.61
N ALA A 381 17.60 5.99 -35.39
CA ALA A 381 16.45 6.88 -35.54
C ALA A 381 15.24 6.19 -36.21
N ASP A 382 15.44 5.25 -37.14
CA ASP A 382 14.35 4.51 -37.77
C ASP A 382 13.62 3.61 -36.76
N ALA A 383 14.36 2.92 -35.88
CA ALA A 383 13.75 2.12 -34.82
C ALA A 383 13.06 3.02 -33.77
N ALA A 384 13.63 4.19 -33.44
CA ALA A 384 13.03 5.17 -32.56
C ALA A 384 11.66 5.63 -33.09
N ILE A 385 11.57 6.05 -34.34
CA ILE A 385 10.32 6.46 -34.98
C ILE A 385 9.26 5.34 -34.88
N LYS A 386 9.65 4.11 -35.19
CA LYS A 386 8.73 2.95 -35.15
C LYS A 386 8.20 2.71 -33.75
N THR A 387 9.07 2.74 -32.74
CA THR A 387 8.70 2.48 -31.36
C THR A 387 7.85 3.60 -30.77
N LEU A 388 8.25 4.86 -30.95
CA LEU A 388 7.52 6.04 -30.46
C LEU A 388 6.10 6.13 -31.08
N LYS A 389 5.96 5.83 -32.37
CA LYS A 389 4.64 5.75 -33.03
C LYS A 389 3.72 4.67 -32.45
N ARG A 390 4.27 3.58 -31.94
CA ARG A 390 3.48 2.55 -31.24
C ARG A 390 3.04 3.03 -29.86
N GLY A 391 3.87 3.79 -29.17
CA GLY A 391 3.56 4.33 -27.84
C GLY A 391 2.57 5.51 -27.87
N LEU A 392 2.61 6.33 -28.92
CA LEU A 392 1.85 7.58 -29.02
C LEU A 392 0.32 7.42 -28.79
N PRO A 393 -0.38 6.42 -29.38
CA PRO A 393 -1.81 6.21 -29.12
C PRO A 393 -2.15 5.88 -27.68
N LEU A 394 -1.20 5.37 -26.90
CA LEU A 394 -1.40 4.98 -25.51
C LEU A 394 -1.33 6.17 -24.53
N THR A 395 -0.98 7.37 -25.01
CA THR A 395 -0.78 8.58 -24.18
C THR A 395 -1.98 9.51 -24.12
N VAL A 396 -3.18 9.08 -24.53
CA VAL A 396 -4.37 9.95 -24.65
C VAL A 396 -4.69 10.69 -23.34
N SER A 397 -4.52 10.01 -22.21
CA SER A 397 -4.78 10.59 -20.86
C SER A 397 -3.56 11.27 -20.22
N ASN A 398 -2.38 11.23 -20.86
CA ASN A 398 -1.14 11.81 -20.33
C ASN A 398 -0.54 12.79 -21.33
N THR A 399 -1.00 14.04 -21.26
CA THR A 399 -0.61 15.13 -22.18
C THR A 399 0.88 15.41 -22.13
N GLN A 400 1.51 15.33 -20.95
CA GLN A 400 2.95 15.56 -20.80
C GLN A 400 3.75 14.49 -21.54
N LEU A 401 3.51 13.22 -21.27
CA LEU A 401 4.22 12.13 -21.94
C LEU A 401 3.96 12.13 -23.46
N ARG A 402 2.78 12.57 -23.88
CA ARG A 402 2.45 12.75 -25.29
C ARG A 402 3.32 13.82 -25.94
N ALA A 403 3.53 14.94 -25.25
CA ALA A 403 4.42 16.00 -25.71
C ALA A 403 5.87 15.51 -25.79
N ASP A 404 6.32 14.76 -24.78
CA ASP A 404 7.68 14.22 -24.73
C ASP A 404 7.94 13.22 -25.87
N ILE A 405 6.96 12.35 -26.18
CA ILE A 405 7.04 11.45 -27.33
C ILE A 405 7.11 12.22 -28.65
N PHE A 406 6.39 13.33 -28.78
CA PHE A 406 6.48 14.16 -29.97
C PHE A 406 7.85 14.84 -30.08
N THR A 407 8.46 15.26 -28.96
CA THR A 407 9.83 15.80 -28.97
C THR A 407 10.82 14.76 -29.48
N GLU A 408 10.75 13.53 -28.96
CA GLU A 408 11.64 12.46 -29.40
C GLU A 408 11.40 12.04 -30.87
N LEU A 409 10.16 12.08 -31.35
CA LEU A 409 9.86 11.90 -32.78
C LEU A 409 10.46 13.04 -33.61
N GLY A 410 10.43 14.27 -33.12
CA GLY A 410 11.07 15.43 -33.77
C GLY A 410 12.57 15.23 -33.95
N ASN A 411 13.24 14.78 -32.87
CA ASN A 411 14.65 14.44 -32.90
C ASN A 411 14.94 13.35 -33.95
N ALA A 412 14.25 12.22 -33.85
CA ALA A 412 14.44 11.07 -34.72
C ALA A 412 14.17 11.38 -36.20
N TYR A 413 13.11 12.14 -36.50
CA TYR A 413 12.83 12.56 -37.88
C TYR A 413 13.88 13.51 -38.44
N ASN A 414 14.46 14.40 -37.61
CA ASN A 414 15.55 15.24 -38.04
C ASN A 414 16.78 14.42 -38.45
N ASP A 415 17.11 13.39 -37.67
CA ASP A 415 18.30 12.55 -37.91
C ASP A 415 18.17 11.75 -39.23
N VAL A 416 16.97 11.30 -39.59
CA VAL A 416 16.72 10.70 -40.91
C VAL A 416 16.46 11.74 -42.01
N LYS A 417 16.67 13.01 -41.71
CA LYS A 417 16.50 14.15 -42.66
C LYS A 417 15.06 14.32 -43.18
N ASN A 418 14.09 13.82 -42.48
CA ASN A 418 12.68 14.06 -42.76
C ASN A 418 12.21 15.32 -42.02
N TYR A 419 12.66 16.46 -42.48
CA TYR A 419 12.47 17.73 -41.79
C TYR A 419 11.02 18.16 -41.67
N VAL A 420 10.17 17.81 -42.65
CA VAL A 420 8.72 18.11 -42.61
C VAL A 420 8.04 17.44 -41.43
N GLU A 421 8.27 16.13 -41.22
CA GLU A 421 7.70 15.40 -40.09
C GLU A 421 8.38 15.77 -38.76
N SER A 422 9.67 16.14 -38.79
CA SER A 422 10.39 16.66 -37.62
C SER A 422 9.74 17.95 -37.10
N ASP A 423 9.59 18.96 -37.97
CA ASP A 423 8.97 20.23 -37.62
C ASP A 423 7.53 20.03 -37.10
N LYS A 424 6.75 19.22 -37.78
CA LYS A 424 5.38 18.88 -37.34
C LYS A 424 5.35 18.20 -35.96
N ALA A 425 6.31 17.35 -35.65
CA ALA A 425 6.39 16.69 -34.36
C ALA A 425 6.73 17.70 -33.26
N PHE A 426 7.72 18.59 -33.49
CA PHE A 426 8.05 19.66 -32.54
C PHE A 426 6.88 20.63 -32.32
N GLU A 427 6.15 21.02 -33.38
CA GLU A 427 4.95 21.85 -33.26
C GLU A 427 3.87 21.17 -32.41
N ASN A 428 3.61 19.88 -32.65
CA ASN A 428 2.67 19.11 -31.82
C ASN A 428 3.10 19.03 -30.35
N SER A 429 4.40 18.88 -30.09
CA SER A 429 4.93 18.92 -28.72
C SER A 429 4.68 20.27 -28.06
N LEU A 430 5.05 21.36 -28.72
CA LEU A 430 4.89 22.72 -28.21
C LEU A 430 3.42 23.16 -28.10
N GLN A 431 2.52 22.61 -28.92
CA GLN A 431 1.08 22.82 -28.76
C GLN A 431 0.55 22.23 -27.46
N LEU A 432 1.10 21.10 -27.03
CA LEU A 432 0.72 20.41 -25.79
C LEU A 432 1.44 20.95 -24.55
N ASN A 433 2.71 21.33 -24.71
CA ASN A 433 3.55 21.90 -23.66
C ASN A 433 4.41 23.04 -24.23
N PRO A 434 3.90 24.29 -24.30
CA PRO A 434 4.57 25.44 -24.89
C PRO A 434 5.87 25.84 -24.17
N ASP A 435 5.96 25.53 -22.89
CA ASP A 435 7.06 25.93 -22.02
C ASP A 435 8.06 24.78 -21.75
N ASN A 436 8.14 23.79 -22.65
CA ASN A 436 9.18 22.77 -22.55
C ASN A 436 10.53 23.31 -23.04
N PRO A 437 11.50 23.59 -22.14
CA PRO A 437 12.75 24.24 -22.51
C PRO A 437 13.58 23.37 -23.46
N PHE A 438 13.53 22.06 -23.32
CA PHE A 438 14.33 21.16 -24.17
C PHE A 438 13.71 21.01 -25.56
N THR A 439 12.39 20.97 -25.68
CA THR A 439 11.71 20.98 -26.99
C THR A 439 12.00 22.28 -27.75
N LEU A 440 11.89 23.42 -27.05
CA LEU A 440 12.20 24.74 -27.63
C LEU A 440 13.65 24.80 -28.11
N ASN A 441 14.59 24.31 -27.30
CA ASN A 441 16.00 24.30 -27.64
C ASN A 441 16.31 23.39 -28.84
N ASN A 442 15.85 22.14 -28.82
CA ASN A 442 16.16 21.19 -29.88
C ASN A 442 15.60 21.64 -31.22
N TYR A 443 14.35 22.11 -31.22
CA TYR A 443 13.74 22.62 -32.45
C TYR A 443 14.49 23.86 -32.97
N ALA A 444 14.84 24.80 -32.09
CA ALA A 444 15.62 25.97 -32.44
C ALA A 444 17.01 25.61 -33.01
N TYR A 445 17.69 24.65 -32.39
CA TYR A 445 18.99 24.14 -32.87
C TYR A 445 18.86 23.54 -34.27
N PHE A 446 17.89 22.66 -34.53
CA PHE A 446 17.71 22.04 -35.84
C PHE A 446 17.35 23.04 -36.93
N LEU A 447 16.52 24.03 -36.63
CA LEU A 447 16.27 25.13 -37.57
C LEU A 447 17.56 25.89 -37.88
N SER A 448 18.41 26.14 -36.90
CA SER A 448 19.67 26.86 -37.08
C SER A 448 20.69 26.08 -37.93
N VAL A 449 20.78 24.76 -37.74
CA VAL A 449 21.64 23.88 -38.53
C VAL A 449 21.21 23.88 -40.01
N ARG A 450 19.90 23.91 -40.26
CA ARG A 450 19.33 23.99 -41.63
C ARG A 450 19.36 25.41 -42.20
N ASN A 451 19.74 26.40 -41.40
CA ASN A 451 19.69 27.82 -41.74
C ASN A 451 18.29 28.31 -42.13
N GLU A 452 17.27 27.79 -41.44
CA GLU A 452 15.84 28.05 -41.65
C GLU A 452 15.23 28.80 -40.46
N ASN A 453 14.35 29.78 -40.72
CA ASN A 453 13.57 30.51 -39.68
C ASN A 453 14.41 30.96 -38.48
N LEU A 454 15.61 31.53 -38.73
CA LEU A 454 16.59 31.88 -37.69
C LEU A 454 16.03 32.87 -36.64
N GLU A 455 15.10 33.75 -37.01
CA GLU A 455 14.40 34.65 -36.08
C GLU A 455 13.59 33.88 -35.08
N ARG A 456 12.76 32.95 -35.53
CA ARG A 456 11.97 32.08 -34.67
C ARG A 456 12.83 31.16 -33.81
N ALA A 457 13.89 30.62 -34.38
CA ALA A 457 14.88 29.83 -33.65
C ALA A 457 15.46 30.63 -32.48
N ALA A 458 15.84 31.90 -32.71
CA ALA A 458 16.34 32.76 -31.66
C ALA A 458 15.31 33.04 -30.56
N GLU A 459 14.05 33.26 -30.91
CA GLU A 459 12.96 33.48 -29.95
C GLU A 459 12.76 32.23 -29.07
N MET A 460 12.69 31.04 -29.67
CA MET A 460 12.52 29.77 -28.94
C MET A 460 13.71 29.47 -28.02
N SER A 461 14.96 29.65 -28.52
CA SER A 461 16.15 29.41 -27.71
C SER A 461 16.28 30.42 -26.56
N ALA A 462 15.92 31.70 -26.78
CA ALA A 462 15.86 32.69 -25.71
C ALA A 462 14.79 32.35 -24.64
N ALA A 463 13.64 31.85 -25.07
CA ALA A 463 12.59 31.36 -24.14
C ALA A 463 13.08 30.16 -23.33
N SER A 464 13.79 29.21 -23.96
CA SER A 464 14.39 28.04 -23.30
C SER A 464 15.37 28.46 -22.19
N ILE A 465 16.29 29.38 -22.45
CA ILE A 465 17.24 29.92 -21.45
C ILE A 465 16.51 30.62 -20.30
N LYS A 466 15.43 31.35 -20.60
CA LYS A 466 14.62 32.01 -19.54
C LYS A 466 13.97 31.02 -18.60
N LEU A 467 13.58 29.85 -19.10
CA LEU A 467 12.96 28.76 -18.30
C LEU A 467 14.02 28.02 -17.48
N VAL A 468 15.21 27.80 -18.05
CA VAL A 468 16.31 27.10 -17.37
C VAL A 468 17.58 27.94 -17.54
N PRO A 469 17.80 28.92 -16.66
CA PRO A 469 19.02 29.78 -16.73
C PRO A 469 20.26 28.97 -16.34
N ASP A 470 21.43 29.51 -16.74
CA ASP A 470 22.76 28.99 -16.42
C ASP A 470 23.00 27.55 -16.93
N ASN A 471 22.40 27.20 -18.06
CA ASN A 471 22.58 25.91 -18.73
C ASN A 471 23.44 26.05 -19.99
N ALA A 472 24.60 25.44 -19.94
CA ALA A 472 25.60 25.53 -21.01
C ALA A 472 25.08 25.12 -22.40
N SER A 473 24.27 24.04 -22.49
CA SER A 473 23.74 23.54 -23.76
C SER A 473 22.72 24.47 -24.38
N LEU A 474 21.86 25.11 -23.55
CA LEU A 474 20.87 26.07 -24.03
C LEU A 474 21.53 27.36 -24.48
N GLU A 475 22.57 27.83 -23.76
CA GLU A 475 23.33 29.01 -24.07
C GLU A 475 24.21 28.83 -25.33
N ASP A 476 24.79 27.64 -25.53
CA ASP A 476 25.49 27.26 -26.75
C ASP A 476 24.57 27.31 -27.97
N THR A 477 23.38 26.69 -27.87
CA THR A 477 22.38 26.71 -28.95
C THR A 477 22.03 28.17 -29.34
N TYR A 478 21.81 29.05 -28.37
CA TYR A 478 21.50 30.44 -28.66
C TYR A 478 22.70 31.19 -29.31
N ALA A 479 23.90 30.95 -28.79
CA ALA A 479 25.11 31.49 -29.38
C ALA A 479 25.31 31.01 -30.83
N TRP A 480 25.04 29.72 -31.09
CA TRP A 480 25.11 29.16 -32.43
C TRP A 480 24.07 29.75 -33.39
N ILE A 481 22.82 30.00 -32.93
CA ILE A 481 21.82 30.70 -33.73
C ILE A 481 22.27 32.13 -34.07
N LEU A 482 22.81 32.86 -33.10
CA LEU A 482 23.37 34.20 -33.33
C LEU A 482 24.55 34.18 -34.32
N TYR A 483 25.39 33.14 -34.26
CA TYR A 483 26.44 32.89 -35.23
C TYR A 483 25.87 32.71 -36.64
N LYS A 484 24.84 31.88 -36.82
CA LYS A 484 24.17 31.70 -38.13
C LYS A 484 23.47 32.99 -38.62
N GLN A 485 23.00 33.84 -37.70
CA GLN A 485 22.54 35.21 -38.03
C GLN A 485 23.66 36.19 -38.32
N LYS A 486 24.92 35.78 -38.30
CA LYS A 486 26.14 36.62 -38.48
C LYS A 486 26.34 37.71 -37.41
N LYS A 487 25.67 37.54 -36.23
CA LYS A 487 25.82 38.41 -35.07
C LYS A 487 26.97 37.92 -34.17
N TYR A 488 28.18 37.86 -34.73
CA TYR A 488 29.32 37.17 -34.11
C TYR A 488 29.73 37.74 -32.74
N LYS A 489 29.59 39.05 -32.52
CA LYS A 489 29.90 39.67 -31.22
C LYS A 489 28.95 39.21 -30.14
N ASP A 490 27.66 39.14 -30.44
CA ASP A 490 26.65 38.68 -29.49
C ASP A 490 26.76 37.15 -29.25
N ALA A 491 27.08 36.41 -30.33
CA ALA A 491 27.37 34.97 -30.23
C ALA A 491 28.53 34.69 -29.28
N LYS A 492 29.61 35.47 -29.34
CA LYS A 492 30.75 35.35 -28.43
C LYS A 492 30.33 35.53 -26.96
N LEU A 493 29.54 36.56 -26.66
CA LEU A 493 29.09 36.83 -25.28
C LEU A 493 28.29 35.66 -24.69
N TRP A 494 27.43 35.04 -25.49
CA TRP A 494 26.64 33.91 -25.03
C TRP A 494 27.46 32.62 -24.94
N MET A 495 28.42 32.40 -25.83
CA MET A 495 29.33 31.27 -25.75
C MET A 495 30.26 31.35 -24.52
N GLU A 496 30.71 32.57 -24.15
CA GLU A 496 31.47 32.79 -22.92
C GLU A 496 30.66 32.42 -21.67
N LYS A 497 29.33 32.66 -21.66
CA LYS A 497 28.45 32.18 -20.60
C LYS A 497 28.34 30.64 -20.60
N ALA A 498 28.11 30.03 -21.77
CA ALA A 498 28.05 28.57 -21.88
C ALA A 498 29.34 27.92 -21.34
N LEU A 499 30.50 28.48 -21.66
CA LEU A 499 31.77 27.99 -21.09
C LEU A 499 31.85 28.17 -19.57
N ALA A 500 31.31 29.25 -19.01
CA ALA A 500 31.29 29.50 -17.57
C ALA A 500 30.35 28.54 -16.82
N HIS A 501 29.24 28.14 -17.45
CA HIS A 501 28.22 27.28 -16.88
C HIS A 501 28.44 25.78 -17.16
N GLY A 502 29.64 25.34 -17.51
CA GLY A 502 30.03 23.93 -17.63
C GLY A 502 30.34 23.46 -19.05
N GLY A 503 30.21 24.30 -20.08
CA GLY A 503 30.48 23.94 -21.47
C GLY A 503 31.97 23.73 -21.82
N LYS A 504 32.89 24.05 -20.90
CA LYS A 504 34.35 23.92 -21.13
C LYS A 504 34.85 22.48 -21.33
N ASP A 505 34.05 21.51 -20.97
CA ASP A 505 34.36 20.07 -21.11
C ASP A 505 33.67 19.46 -22.34
N SER A 506 32.87 20.22 -23.10
CA SER A 506 32.21 19.80 -24.34
C SER A 506 32.99 20.22 -25.58
N GLY A 507 33.37 19.27 -26.42
CA GLY A 507 34.04 19.52 -27.69
C GLY A 507 33.18 20.34 -28.65
N THR A 508 31.87 20.09 -28.70
CA THR A 508 30.91 20.85 -29.51
C THR A 508 30.92 22.34 -29.12
N VAL A 509 30.79 22.66 -27.81
CA VAL A 509 30.81 24.06 -27.32
C VAL A 509 32.14 24.73 -27.61
N LEU A 510 33.24 24.02 -27.39
CA LEU A 510 34.60 24.53 -27.67
C LEU A 510 34.80 24.75 -29.17
N GLU A 511 34.31 23.88 -30.05
CA GLU A 511 34.37 24.03 -31.50
C GLU A 511 33.56 25.24 -31.97
N HIS A 512 32.31 25.37 -31.52
CA HIS A 512 31.47 26.54 -31.83
C HIS A 512 32.14 27.85 -31.39
N TYR A 513 32.80 27.86 -30.22
CA TYR A 513 33.53 29.05 -29.80
C TYR A 513 34.71 29.36 -30.69
N GLY A 514 35.48 28.35 -31.13
CA GLY A 514 36.53 28.49 -32.12
C GLY A 514 36.01 29.07 -33.44
N ASP A 515 34.86 28.58 -33.92
CA ASP A 515 34.22 29.06 -35.15
C ASP A 515 33.84 30.56 -35.05
N ILE A 516 33.26 30.94 -33.90
CA ILE A 516 32.91 32.34 -33.61
C ILE A 516 34.15 33.24 -33.58
N LEU A 517 35.24 32.83 -32.91
CA LEU A 517 36.50 33.56 -32.83
C LEU A 517 37.14 33.74 -34.22
N TYR A 518 37.09 32.70 -35.05
CA TYR A 518 37.59 32.78 -36.43
C TYR A 518 36.84 33.84 -37.23
N GLN A 519 35.53 33.90 -37.15
CA GLN A 519 34.69 34.89 -37.83
C GLN A 519 34.94 36.33 -37.31
N LEU A 520 35.36 36.48 -36.07
CA LEU A 520 35.74 37.75 -35.46
C LEU A 520 37.18 38.17 -35.83
N GLY A 521 37.94 37.30 -36.54
CA GLY A 521 39.33 37.57 -37.01
C GLY A 521 40.41 37.09 -36.05
N ASP A 522 40.04 36.48 -34.88
CA ASP A 522 41.00 35.96 -33.91
C ASP A 522 41.36 34.51 -34.24
N LYS A 523 42.10 34.33 -35.32
CA LYS A 523 42.42 33.02 -35.87
C LYS A 523 43.30 32.16 -34.97
N ASP A 524 44.22 32.78 -34.23
CA ASP A 524 45.10 32.03 -33.34
C ASP A 524 44.34 31.42 -32.16
N GLN A 525 43.48 32.19 -31.54
CA GLN A 525 42.61 31.65 -30.49
C GLN A 525 41.60 30.62 -31.04
N ALA A 526 41.07 30.82 -32.24
CA ALA A 526 40.19 29.84 -32.87
C ALA A 526 40.86 28.46 -32.97
N VAL A 527 42.08 28.39 -33.44
CA VAL A 527 42.85 27.13 -33.53
C VAL A 527 43.10 26.53 -32.14
N GLU A 528 43.39 27.37 -31.14
CA GLU A 528 43.55 26.88 -29.76
C GLU A 528 42.27 26.20 -29.24
N TYR A 529 41.10 26.80 -29.47
CA TYR A 529 39.84 26.23 -29.05
C TYR A 529 39.44 24.96 -29.84
N TRP A 530 39.75 24.90 -31.15
CA TRP A 530 39.55 23.67 -31.93
C TRP A 530 40.44 22.51 -31.42
N ILE A 531 41.68 22.79 -30.99
CA ILE A 531 42.53 21.78 -30.36
C ILE A 531 41.93 21.28 -29.04
N LYS A 532 41.38 22.19 -28.20
CA LYS A 532 40.68 21.83 -26.98
C LYS A 532 39.42 21.00 -27.29
N ALA A 533 38.64 21.38 -28.32
CA ALA A 533 37.48 20.67 -28.78
C ALA A 533 37.81 19.21 -29.17
N LYS A 534 38.86 19.01 -29.96
CA LYS A 534 39.34 17.68 -30.32
C LYS A 534 39.74 16.85 -29.11
N ALA A 535 40.37 17.44 -28.11
CA ALA A 535 40.79 16.75 -26.89
C ALA A 535 39.60 16.35 -26.02
N ALA A 536 38.49 17.08 -26.04
CA ALA A 536 37.25 16.75 -25.32
C ALA A 536 36.47 15.58 -25.95
N GLY A 537 36.59 15.33 -27.27
CA GLY A 537 36.19 14.08 -27.92
C GLY A 537 34.81 14.05 -28.58
N ASP A 538 33.99 15.10 -28.44
CA ASP A 538 32.65 15.21 -29.06
C ASP A 538 32.58 16.36 -30.12
N ALA A 539 33.70 16.70 -30.73
CA ALA A 539 33.79 17.65 -31.82
C ALA A 539 33.35 17.03 -33.17
N SER A 540 33.12 17.91 -34.17
CA SER A 540 32.71 17.47 -35.51
C SER A 540 33.81 16.70 -36.25
N ASP A 541 33.43 15.94 -37.28
CA ASP A 541 34.35 15.24 -38.18
C ASP A 541 35.29 16.19 -38.94
N LEU A 542 34.97 17.48 -38.97
CA LEU A 542 35.79 18.52 -39.62
C LEU A 542 36.86 19.09 -38.71
N ILE A 543 36.89 18.73 -37.44
CA ILE A 543 37.79 19.34 -36.44
C ILE A 543 39.26 19.21 -36.81
N ASP A 544 39.70 18.05 -37.30
CA ASP A 544 41.08 17.82 -37.74
C ASP A 544 41.49 18.72 -38.91
N LYS A 545 40.56 18.91 -39.84
CA LYS A 545 40.79 19.76 -41.00
C LYS A 545 40.87 21.24 -40.60
N LYS A 546 39.97 21.69 -39.69
CA LYS A 546 40.02 23.06 -39.13
C LYS A 546 41.37 23.35 -38.48
N ILE A 547 41.88 22.40 -37.69
CA ILE A 547 43.16 22.55 -36.99
C ILE A 547 44.36 22.58 -37.96
N ASN A 548 44.41 21.61 -38.88
CA ASN A 548 45.56 21.47 -39.79
C ASN A 548 45.67 22.62 -40.77
N ASP A 549 44.55 23.04 -41.35
CA ASP A 549 44.52 24.09 -42.38
C ASP A 549 44.41 25.50 -41.76
N LYS A 550 44.20 25.59 -40.43
CA LYS A 550 43.91 26.82 -39.67
C LYS A 550 42.80 27.64 -40.33
N THR A 551 41.80 26.96 -40.81
CA THR A 551 40.71 27.53 -41.62
C THR A 551 39.37 26.92 -41.16
N LEU A 552 38.36 27.80 -41.13
CA LEU A 552 36.99 27.39 -40.82
C LEU A 552 36.41 26.55 -41.96
N TYR A 553 35.82 25.42 -41.60
CA TYR A 553 35.01 24.56 -42.45
C TYR A 553 33.65 24.35 -41.77
N GLU A 554 32.56 24.54 -42.55
CA GLU A 554 31.17 24.32 -42.11
C GLU A 554 30.49 23.22 -42.90
#